data_9a71c96f008944c487a5b40bf954ed03
#
_entry.id   9a71c96f008944c487a5b40bf954ed03
#
_cell.length_a   1.000
_cell.length_b   1.000
_cell.length_c   1.000
_cell.angle_alpha   90.00
_cell.angle_beta   90.00
_cell.angle_gamma   90.00
#
_symmetry.space_group_name_H-M   'P 1'
#
loop_
_entity.id
_entity.type
_entity.pdbx_description
1 polymer ?
#
loop_
_entity_poly.entity_id
_entity_poly.type
_entity_poly.pdbx_seq_one_letter_code
_entity_poly.pdbx_strand_id
1 'polypeptide(L)'
;MRKTIIGLDLDRESSQISYYSERSMEPETVSIQENQDRYLIPTPSDLFSLIEGSVELGQMTLANFLKTCVGYIGASVKPEDICIMITMKEITLAWAEALRNACQMIGIPGEAVFLQTHRESFCCYTLNQKKELWVHKVALFEYEDTKISSYIMDIDYHTKPALVRAEAGKKVDLGRDIFSARTVRLYPTYSMNSRENGQ
;
A
#
# COMPACT_ATOMS: atom_id res chain seq x y z
N MET A 1 -25.33 -7.39 0.36
CA MET A 1 -24.77 -6.25 1.08
C MET A 1 -23.51 -5.84 0.35
N ARG A 2 -23.37 -4.60 -0.07
CA ARG A 2 -22.21 -4.15 -0.83
C ARG A 2 -21.12 -3.74 0.16
N LYS A 3 -19.92 -4.29 0.00
CA LYS A 3 -18.78 -3.95 0.87
C LYS A 3 -18.02 -2.75 0.31
N THR A 4 -17.63 -1.84 1.18
CA THR A 4 -16.66 -0.77 0.86
C THR A 4 -15.27 -1.38 0.85
N ILE A 5 -14.58 -1.33 -0.29
CA ILE A 5 -13.21 -1.83 -0.41
C ILE A 5 -12.26 -0.69 -0.10
N ILE A 6 -11.36 -0.91 0.85
CA ILE A 6 -10.37 0.06 1.31
C ILE A 6 -8.97 -0.49 1.09
N GLY A 7 -8.08 0.32 0.57
CA GLY A 7 -6.64 0.09 0.56
C GLY A 7 -5.96 1.05 1.54
N LEU A 8 -5.19 0.52 2.47
CA LEU A 8 -4.36 1.29 3.39
C LEU A 8 -2.90 0.92 3.18
N ASP A 9 -2.10 1.87 2.76
CA ASP A 9 -0.65 1.74 2.74
C ASP A 9 -0.10 2.28 4.06
N LEU A 10 0.43 1.38 4.88
CA LEU A 10 0.90 1.66 6.23
C LEU A 10 2.42 1.74 6.26
N ASP A 11 2.94 2.93 6.49
CA ASP A 11 4.38 3.17 6.63
C ASP A 11 4.70 3.90 7.94
N ARG A 12 5.98 3.96 8.30
CA ARG A 12 6.47 4.48 9.59
C ARG A 12 6.16 5.96 9.81
N GLU A 13 6.29 6.77 8.78
CA GLU A 13 6.14 8.21 8.88
C GLU A 13 4.74 8.66 8.51
N SER A 14 4.22 8.12 7.42
CA SER A 14 2.93 8.51 6.89
C SER A 14 2.26 7.36 6.15
N SER A 15 0.97 7.28 6.28
CA SER A 15 0.13 6.28 5.64
C SER A 15 -0.78 6.92 4.60
N GLN A 16 -1.25 6.13 3.65
CA GLN A 16 -2.16 6.58 2.62
C GLN A 16 -3.36 5.66 2.56
N ILE A 17 -4.56 6.23 2.38
CA ILE A 17 -5.79 5.47 2.25
C ILE A 17 -6.46 5.76 0.92
N SER A 18 -6.95 4.71 0.29
CA SER A 18 -7.76 4.75 -0.91
C SER A 18 -8.98 3.86 -0.75
N TYR A 19 -10.04 4.12 -1.47
CA TYR A 19 -11.26 3.30 -1.41
C TYR A 19 -11.98 3.28 -2.75
N TYR A 20 -12.77 2.23 -2.96
CA TYR A 20 -13.73 2.18 -4.04
C TYR A 20 -15.09 2.64 -3.53
N SER A 21 -15.57 3.74 -4.11
CA SER A 21 -16.96 4.15 -3.90
C SER A 21 -17.88 3.40 -4.88
N GLU A 22 -19.15 3.25 -4.50
CA GLU A 22 -20.15 2.66 -5.40
C GLU A 22 -20.38 3.48 -6.68
N ARG A 23 -19.91 4.72 -6.71
CA ARG A 23 -20.11 5.69 -7.78
C ARG A 23 -18.94 5.79 -8.74
N SER A 24 -17.76 5.38 -8.29
CA SER A 24 -16.54 5.45 -9.07
C SER A 24 -16.10 4.06 -9.51
N MET A 25 -15.76 3.91 -10.78
CA MET A 25 -15.15 2.67 -11.30
C MET A 25 -13.64 2.62 -11.03
N GLU A 26 -13.07 3.71 -10.48
CA GLU A 26 -11.68 3.84 -10.11
C GLU A 26 -11.52 4.08 -8.61
N PRO A 27 -10.40 3.66 -8.01
CA PRO A 27 -10.14 3.94 -6.61
C PRO A 27 -9.96 5.44 -6.39
N GLU A 28 -10.58 5.95 -5.35
CA GLU A 28 -10.42 7.32 -4.90
C GLU A 28 -9.40 7.36 -3.76
N THR A 29 -8.42 8.25 -3.84
CA THR A 29 -7.49 8.50 -2.73
C THR A 29 -8.08 9.58 -1.83
N VAL A 30 -8.09 9.32 -0.52
CA VAL A 30 -8.60 10.28 0.45
C VAL A 30 -7.69 11.50 0.53
N SER A 31 -8.28 12.68 0.36
CA SER A 31 -7.59 13.96 0.51
C SER A 31 -7.86 14.53 1.89
N ILE A 32 -6.79 14.79 2.65
CA ILE A 32 -6.86 15.41 3.96
C ILE A 32 -6.60 16.90 3.79
N GLN A 33 -7.62 17.71 3.98
CA GLN A 33 -7.55 19.15 3.69
C GLN A 33 -6.62 19.95 4.62
N GLU A 34 -6.26 19.40 5.77
CA GLU A 34 -5.51 20.09 6.82
C GLU A 34 -3.98 19.99 6.67
N ASN A 35 -3.48 19.13 5.78
CA ASN A 35 -2.05 18.91 5.59
C ASN A 35 -1.53 19.50 4.27
N GLN A 36 -0.29 19.98 4.28
CA GLN A 36 0.43 20.40 3.07
C GLN A 36 0.56 19.26 2.06
N ASP A 37 0.69 18.03 2.53
CA ASP A 37 0.61 16.79 1.75
C ASP A 37 -0.77 16.17 1.87
N ARG A 38 -1.70 16.63 1.07
CA ARG A 38 -3.14 16.35 1.11
C ARG A 38 -3.54 14.87 1.15
N TYR A 39 -2.63 13.94 0.89
CA TYR A 39 -2.93 12.51 0.76
C TYR A 39 -2.25 11.66 1.82
N LEU A 40 -1.44 12.25 2.70
CA LEU A 40 -0.67 11.53 3.70
C LEU A 40 -1.27 11.72 5.10
N ILE A 41 -1.51 10.61 5.78
CA ILE A 41 -1.95 10.58 7.16
C ILE A 41 -0.72 10.34 8.03
N PRO A 42 -0.33 11.23 8.95
CA PRO A 42 0.78 10.98 9.85
C PRO A 42 0.56 9.69 10.64
N THR A 43 1.48 8.75 10.52
CA THR A 43 1.47 7.52 11.32
C THR A 43 1.97 7.87 12.73
N PRO A 44 1.34 7.36 13.81
CA PRO A 44 1.86 7.58 15.16
C PRO A 44 3.31 7.14 15.27
N SER A 45 4.19 8.04 15.72
CA SER A 45 5.65 7.86 15.68
C SER A 45 6.17 6.67 16.49
N ASP A 46 5.41 6.26 17.49
CA ASP A 46 5.71 5.16 18.42
C ASP A 46 5.05 3.83 18.00
N LEU A 47 4.13 3.84 17.03
CA LEU A 47 3.32 2.69 16.66
C LEU A 47 4.17 1.45 16.36
N PHE A 48 5.20 1.60 15.55
CA PHE A 48 6.04 0.47 15.12
C PHE A 48 6.84 -0.11 16.30
N SER A 49 7.40 0.75 17.13
CA SER A 49 8.14 0.31 18.33
C SER A 49 7.24 -0.30 19.39
N LEU A 50 6.01 0.18 19.51
CA LEU A 50 5.02 -0.39 20.43
C LEU A 50 4.62 -1.82 20.02
N ILE A 51 4.37 -2.08 18.75
CA ILE A 51 4.01 -3.42 18.28
C ILE A 51 5.18 -4.38 18.43
N GLU A 52 6.41 -3.92 18.19
CA GLU A 52 7.63 -4.72 18.39
C GLU A 52 7.91 -5.02 19.87
N GLY A 53 7.51 -4.13 20.79
CA GLY A 53 7.83 -4.24 22.22
C GLY A 53 6.68 -4.67 23.13
N SER A 54 5.45 -4.27 22.83
CA SER A 54 4.26 -4.55 23.67
C SER A 54 3.01 -4.66 22.79
N VAL A 55 2.60 -5.90 22.55
CA VAL A 55 1.49 -6.23 21.63
C VAL A 55 0.20 -5.52 22.03
N GLU A 56 -0.18 -5.52 23.31
CA GLU A 56 -1.46 -4.93 23.76
C GLU A 56 -1.52 -3.40 23.56
N LEU A 57 -0.45 -2.69 23.96
CA LEU A 57 -0.39 -1.23 23.80
C LEU A 57 -0.35 -0.84 22.33
N GLY A 58 0.44 -1.55 21.55
CA GLY A 58 0.55 -1.36 20.11
C GLY A 58 -0.76 -1.60 19.38
N GLN A 59 -1.53 -2.61 19.76
CA GLN A 59 -2.84 -2.90 19.17
C GLN A 59 -3.86 -1.80 19.41
N MET A 60 -3.89 -1.21 20.62
CA MET A 60 -4.80 -0.10 20.91
C MET A 60 -4.45 1.16 20.10
N THR A 61 -3.16 1.48 20.03
CA THR A 61 -2.69 2.61 19.20
C THR A 61 -3.02 2.40 17.74
N LEU A 62 -2.79 1.19 17.23
CA LEU A 62 -3.12 0.80 15.86
C LEU A 62 -4.63 0.86 15.61
N ALA A 63 -5.46 0.36 16.51
CA ALA A 63 -6.92 0.42 16.37
C ALA A 63 -7.44 1.86 16.30
N ASN A 64 -6.91 2.75 17.15
CA ASN A 64 -7.26 4.18 17.11
C ASN A 64 -6.81 4.83 15.79
N PHE A 65 -5.62 4.49 15.34
CA PHE A 65 -5.11 4.98 14.05
C PHE A 65 -5.97 4.49 12.87
N LEU A 66 -6.28 3.20 12.80
CA LEU A 66 -7.17 2.62 11.78
C LEU A 66 -8.56 3.25 11.81
N LYS A 67 -9.11 3.49 13.00
CA LYS A 67 -10.39 4.18 13.16
C LYS A 67 -10.35 5.60 12.58
N THR A 68 -9.24 6.31 12.80
CA THR A 68 -9.02 7.64 12.21
C THR A 68 -8.94 7.55 10.69
N CYS A 69 -8.16 6.61 10.14
CA CYS A 69 -8.04 6.40 8.70
C CYS A 69 -9.39 6.11 8.05
N VAL A 70 -10.18 5.20 8.63
CA VAL A 70 -11.53 4.88 8.13
C VAL A 70 -12.47 6.09 8.24
N GLY A 71 -12.32 6.88 9.30
CA GLY A 71 -13.10 8.10 9.52
C GLY A 71 -12.95 9.14 8.41
N TYR A 72 -11.81 9.21 7.75
CA TYR A 72 -11.59 10.10 6.61
C TYR A 72 -12.40 9.73 5.36
N ILE A 73 -12.82 8.48 5.23
CA ILE A 73 -13.65 8.03 4.08
C ILE A 73 -15.08 8.56 4.20
N GLY A 74 -15.57 8.69 5.41
CA GLY A 74 -16.87 9.29 5.70
C GLY A 74 -17.67 8.53 6.75
N ALA A 75 -18.51 9.26 7.46
CA ALA A 75 -19.31 8.76 8.58
C ALA A 75 -20.39 7.75 8.20
N SER A 76 -20.69 7.61 6.90
CA SER A 76 -21.70 6.65 6.40
C SER A 76 -21.15 5.23 6.23
N VAL A 77 -19.85 5.05 6.28
CA VAL A 77 -19.21 3.73 6.12
C VAL A 77 -19.25 3.00 7.46
N LYS A 78 -19.93 1.87 7.47
CA LYS A 78 -20.02 1.03 8.66
C LYS A 78 -18.87 0.02 8.66
N PRO A 79 -18.18 -0.19 9.83
CA PRO A 79 -17.05 -1.11 9.90
C PRO A 79 -17.37 -2.54 9.42
N GLU A 80 -18.57 -3.04 9.72
CA GLU A 80 -19.01 -4.37 9.30
C GLU A 80 -19.16 -4.54 7.77
N ASP A 81 -19.27 -3.43 7.04
CA ASP A 81 -19.39 -3.41 5.58
C ASP A 81 -18.04 -3.16 4.89
N ILE A 82 -16.95 -3.09 5.65
CA ILE A 82 -15.60 -2.85 5.12
C ILE A 82 -14.94 -4.17 4.73
N CYS A 83 -14.23 -4.12 3.61
CA CYS A 83 -13.20 -5.07 3.22
C CYS A 83 -11.90 -4.27 3.06
N ILE A 84 -10.89 -4.55 3.89
CA ILE A 84 -9.67 -3.76 3.92
C ILE A 84 -8.46 -4.59 3.47
N MET A 85 -7.68 -4.02 2.55
CA MET A 85 -6.34 -4.48 2.19
C MET A 85 -5.33 -3.54 2.84
N ILE A 86 -4.46 -4.08 3.68
CA ILE A 86 -3.39 -3.30 4.31
C ILE A 86 -2.07 -3.72 3.68
N THR A 87 -1.36 -2.76 3.14
CA THR A 87 -0.03 -2.95 2.56
C THR A 87 1.04 -2.38 3.46
N MET A 88 2.15 -3.08 3.58
CA MET A 88 3.34 -2.67 4.33
C MET A 88 4.58 -3.19 3.61
N LYS A 89 5.74 -2.64 3.95
CA LYS A 89 7.01 -3.12 3.43
C LYS A 89 7.28 -4.58 3.80
N GLU A 90 7.16 -4.90 5.07
CA GLU A 90 7.37 -6.24 5.63
C GLU A 90 6.26 -6.56 6.63
N ILE A 91 5.74 -7.77 6.60
CA ILE A 91 4.70 -8.23 7.51
C ILE A 91 5.27 -9.39 8.31
N THR A 92 5.56 -9.14 9.57
CA THR A 92 5.89 -10.19 10.55
C THR A 92 4.62 -10.82 11.13
N LEU A 93 4.76 -11.96 11.79
CA LEU A 93 3.62 -12.60 12.48
C LEU A 93 2.99 -11.65 13.51
N ALA A 94 3.81 -10.94 14.29
CA ALA A 94 3.35 -9.96 15.28
C ALA A 94 2.51 -8.85 14.62
N TRP A 95 2.96 -8.33 13.48
CA TRP A 95 2.22 -7.34 12.72
C TRP A 95 0.91 -7.90 12.16
N ALA A 96 0.94 -9.11 11.62
CA ALA A 96 -0.27 -9.75 11.08
C ALA A 96 -1.34 -9.96 12.17
N GLU A 97 -0.94 -10.36 13.37
CA GLU A 97 -1.83 -10.51 14.52
C GLU A 97 -2.34 -9.16 15.01
N ALA A 98 -1.45 -8.18 15.20
CA ALA A 98 -1.81 -6.84 15.65
C ALA A 98 -2.82 -6.17 14.70
N LEU A 99 -2.60 -6.24 13.39
CA LEU A 99 -3.49 -5.66 12.38
C LEU A 99 -4.88 -6.31 12.39
N ARG A 100 -4.94 -7.65 12.44
CA ARG A 100 -6.23 -8.34 12.50
C ARG A 100 -6.99 -8.01 13.76
N ASN A 101 -6.33 -8.03 14.91
CA ASN A 101 -6.94 -7.71 16.20
C ASN A 101 -7.41 -6.25 16.24
N ALA A 102 -6.57 -5.30 15.79
CA ALA A 102 -6.94 -3.89 15.72
C ALA A 102 -8.15 -3.64 14.80
N CYS A 103 -8.21 -4.30 13.64
CA CYS A 103 -9.37 -4.25 12.76
C CYS A 103 -10.64 -4.77 13.45
N GLN A 104 -10.55 -5.90 14.15
CA GLN A 104 -11.68 -6.45 14.91
C GLN A 104 -12.13 -5.52 16.04
N MET A 105 -11.19 -4.86 16.73
CA MET A 105 -11.51 -3.88 17.79
C MET A 105 -12.34 -2.69 17.27
N ILE A 106 -12.18 -2.31 16.01
CA ILE A 106 -12.97 -1.24 15.38
C ILE A 106 -14.20 -1.76 14.61
N GLY A 107 -14.48 -3.06 14.70
CA GLY A 107 -15.68 -3.69 14.13
C GLY A 107 -15.53 -4.20 12.69
N ILE A 108 -14.31 -4.25 12.13
CA ILE A 108 -14.06 -4.86 10.81
C ILE A 108 -13.91 -6.37 11.01
N PRO A 109 -14.70 -7.21 10.30
CA PRO A 109 -14.61 -8.67 10.42
C PRO A 109 -13.24 -9.20 10.01
N GLY A 110 -12.70 -10.17 10.76
CA GLY A 110 -11.37 -10.72 10.51
C GLY A 110 -11.19 -11.35 9.11
N GLU A 111 -12.26 -11.95 8.57
CA GLU A 111 -12.29 -12.50 7.21
C GLU A 111 -12.29 -11.42 6.11
N ALA A 112 -12.54 -10.17 6.47
CA ALA A 112 -12.51 -9.03 5.55
C ALA A 112 -11.18 -8.25 5.61
N VAL A 113 -10.18 -8.76 6.36
CA VAL A 113 -8.86 -8.15 6.50
C VAL A 113 -7.85 -8.92 5.68
N PHE A 114 -7.28 -8.24 4.69
CA PHE A 114 -6.25 -8.78 3.81
C PHE A 114 -4.94 -8.03 4.05
N LEU A 115 -3.85 -8.76 4.11
CA LEU A 115 -2.52 -8.22 4.35
C LEU A 115 -1.63 -8.56 3.16
N GLN A 116 -0.86 -7.58 2.71
CA GLN A 116 0.00 -7.73 1.55
C GLN A 116 1.27 -6.90 1.72
N THR A 117 2.41 -7.46 1.34
CA THR A 117 3.63 -6.65 1.25
C THR A 117 3.58 -5.71 0.05
N HIS A 118 4.36 -4.63 0.05
CA HIS A 118 4.48 -3.73 -1.11
C HIS A 118 4.86 -4.50 -2.38
N ARG A 119 5.72 -5.50 -2.27
CA ARG A 119 6.12 -6.36 -3.41
C ARG A 119 4.97 -7.17 -3.96
N GLU A 120 4.19 -7.81 -3.09
CA GLU A 120 3.01 -8.58 -3.50
C GLU A 120 1.97 -7.67 -4.13
N SER A 121 1.75 -6.48 -3.54
CA SER A 121 0.85 -5.47 -4.08
C SER A 121 1.28 -5.02 -5.48
N PHE A 122 2.58 -4.78 -5.67
CA PHE A 122 3.12 -4.43 -6.98
C PHE A 122 3.00 -5.58 -7.98
N CYS A 123 3.23 -6.83 -7.56
CA CYS A 123 3.01 -8.00 -8.42
C CYS A 123 1.55 -8.09 -8.87
N CYS A 124 0.61 -7.91 -7.94
CA CYS A 124 -0.82 -7.89 -8.27
C CYS A 124 -1.16 -6.76 -9.25
N TYR A 125 -0.62 -5.56 -9.03
CA TYR A 125 -0.80 -4.43 -9.93
C TYR A 125 -0.26 -4.74 -11.33
N THR A 126 0.95 -5.28 -11.41
CA THR A 126 1.61 -5.62 -12.68
C THR A 126 0.80 -6.66 -13.47
N LEU A 127 0.31 -7.70 -12.79
CA LEU A 127 -0.50 -8.75 -13.41
C LEU A 127 -1.85 -8.23 -13.97
N ASN A 128 -2.36 -7.13 -13.41
CA ASN A 128 -3.58 -6.48 -13.87
C ASN A 128 -3.34 -5.48 -15.01
N GLN A 129 -2.08 -5.18 -15.36
CA GLN A 129 -1.76 -4.35 -16.52
C GLN A 129 -1.87 -5.12 -17.83
N LYS A 130 -1.78 -4.41 -18.94
CA LYS A 130 -1.74 -5.03 -20.26
C LYS A 130 -0.58 -6.01 -20.35
N LYS A 131 -0.83 -7.20 -20.89
CA LYS A 131 0.13 -8.32 -20.94
C LYS A 131 1.46 -7.94 -21.58
N GLU A 132 1.44 -7.08 -22.57
CA GLU A 132 2.63 -6.59 -23.27
C GLU A 132 3.62 -5.86 -22.36
N LEU A 133 3.15 -5.34 -21.21
CA LEU A 133 3.99 -4.62 -20.25
C LEU A 133 4.77 -5.54 -19.31
N TRP A 134 4.42 -6.83 -19.23
CA TRP A 134 5.03 -7.74 -18.25
C TRP A 134 5.32 -9.16 -18.79
N VAL A 135 5.31 -9.34 -20.11
CA VAL A 135 5.54 -10.65 -20.77
C VAL A 135 6.90 -11.28 -20.45
N HIS A 136 7.84 -10.49 -19.95
CA HIS A 136 9.20 -10.97 -19.66
C HIS A 136 9.56 -10.66 -18.19
N LYS A 137 10.74 -10.08 -17.98
CA LYS A 137 11.20 -9.66 -16.67
C LYS A 137 10.76 -8.23 -16.39
N VAL A 138 10.20 -8.03 -15.22
CA VAL A 138 9.79 -6.70 -14.71
C VAL A 138 10.76 -6.27 -13.63
N ALA A 139 11.32 -5.09 -13.75
CA ALA A 139 12.12 -4.50 -12.68
C ALA A 139 11.25 -3.62 -11.81
N LEU A 140 11.24 -3.89 -10.51
CA LEU A 140 10.66 -3.04 -9.48
C LEU A 140 11.78 -2.27 -8.79
N PHE A 141 11.60 -0.97 -8.66
CA PHE A 141 12.46 -0.11 -7.88
C PHE A 141 11.67 0.41 -6.68
N GLU A 142 12.08 0.02 -5.49
CA GLU A 142 11.52 0.50 -4.23
C GLU A 142 12.45 1.58 -3.70
N TYR A 143 11.88 2.76 -3.48
CA TYR A 143 12.61 3.92 -3.03
C TYR A 143 12.30 4.19 -1.55
N GLU A 144 13.35 4.30 -0.74
CA GLU A 144 13.26 4.62 0.67
C GLU A 144 14.26 5.71 1.01
N ASP A 145 13.77 6.86 1.46
CA ASP A 145 14.56 8.00 1.92
C ASP A 145 15.91 8.21 1.21
N THR A 146 16.88 7.36 1.52
CA THR A 146 18.24 7.42 0.97
C THR A 146 18.66 6.16 0.22
N LYS A 147 17.76 5.18 0.09
CA LYS A 147 18.08 3.88 -0.50
C LYS A 147 17.15 3.53 -1.64
N ILE A 148 17.72 2.98 -2.70
CA ILE A 148 16.96 2.34 -3.76
C ILE A 148 17.21 0.84 -3.68
N SER A 149 16.15 0.08 -3.53
CA SER A 149 16.18 -1.38 -3.65
C SER A 149 15.60 -1.75 -5.01
N SER A 150 16.23 -2.66 -5.71
CA SER A 150 15.71 -3.18 -6.97
C SER A 150 15.37 -4.65 -6.84
N TYR A 151 14.32 -5.07 -7.51
CA TYR A 151 13.88 -6.47 -7.61
C TYR A 151 13.60 -6.77 -9.06
N ILE A 152 14.02 -7.95 -9.51
CA ILE A 152 13.67 -8.45 -10.84
C ILE A 152 12.61 -9.53 -10.62
N MET A 153 11.47 -9.35 -11.23
CA MET A 153 10.38 -10.30 -11.21
C MET A 153 10.29 -11.02 -12.55
N ASP A 154 10.29 -12.35 -12.51
CA ASP A 154 10.03 -13.23 -13.62
C ASP A 154 8.62 -13.79 -13.45
N ILE A 155 7.72 -13.45 -14.37
CA ILE A 155 6.30 -13.79 -14.28
C ILE A 155 6.00 -14.92 -15.26
N ASP A 156 5.72 -16.10 -14.72
CA ASP A 156 5.21 -17.23 -15.50
C ASP A 156 3.68 -17.18 -15.58
N TYR A 157 3.17 -16.69 -16.70
CA TYR A 157 1.74 -16.59 -16.96
C TYR A 157 1.11 -17.85 -17.57
N HIS A 158 1.91 -18.88 -17.85
CA HIS A 158 1.41 -20.16 -18.34
C HIS A 158 0.80 -21.01 -17.24
N THR A 159 1.16 -20.71 -15.99
CA THR A 159 0.56 -21.36 -14.81
C THR A 159 -0.70 -20.63 -14.32
N LYS A 160 -1.60 -21.36 -13.65
CA LYS A 160 -2.81 -20.81 -13.02
C LYS A 160 -2.87 -21.27 -11.57
N PRO A 161 -2.69 -20.39 -10.58
CA PRO A 161 -2.39 -18.94 -10.70
C PRO A 161 -1.02 -18.69 -11.34
N ALA A 162 -0.81 -17.47 -11.85
CA ALA A 162 0.48 -17.05 -12.38
C ALA A 162 1.55 -17.13 -11.29
N LEU A 163 2.71 -17.68 -11.63
CA LEU A 163 3.82 -17.80 -10.70
C LEU A 163 4.75 -16.60 -10.87
N VAL A 164 5.01 -15.89 -9.77
CA VAL A 164 5.96 -14.78 -9.74
C VAL A 164 7.19 -15.20 -8.95
N ARG A 165 8.35 -15.13 -9.58
CA ARG A 165 9.64 -15.31 -8.94
C ARG A 165 10.31 -13.96 -8.82
N ALA A 166 10.61 -13.53 -7.60
CA ALA A 166 11.30 -12.26 -7.35
C ALA A 166 12.73 -12.53 -6.89
N GLU A 167 13.69 -11.94 -7.59
CA GLU A 167 15.09 -11.95 -7.22
C GLU A 167 15.48 -10.56 -6.69
N ALA A 168 16.10 -10.50 -5.52
CA ALA A 168 16.61 -9.26 -4.98
C ALA A 168 17.78 -8.75 -5.86
N GLY A 169 17.64 -7.53 -6.32
CA GLY A 169 18.70 -6.82 -7.03
C GLY A 169 19.67 -6.12 -6.06
N LYS A 170 20.37 -5.14 -6.59
CA LYS A 170 21.31 -4.33 -5.79
C LYS A 170 20.56 -3.32 -4.92
N LYS A 171 21.02 -3.17 -3.67
CA LYS A 171 20.69 -2.01 -2.84
C LYS A 171 21.72 -0.92 -3.10
N VAL A 172 21.27 0.27 -3.41
CA VAL A 172 22.12 1.44 -3.61
C VAL A 172 21.76 2.46 -2.53
N ASP A 173 22.73 2.83 -1.72
CA ASP A 173 22.61 3.93 -0.78
C ASP A 173 22.98 5.23 -1.51
N LEU A 174 22.06 6.16 -1.61
CA LEU A 174 22.23 7.40 -2.34
C LEU A 174 22.78 8.52 -1.44
N GLY A 175 22.99 8.26 -0.14
CA GLY A 175 23.38 9.26 0.84
C GLY A 175 22.29 10.27 1.14
N ARG A 176 22.37 10.94 2.29
CA ARG A 176 21.36 11.91 2.75
C ARG A 176 21.32 13.21 1.92
N ASP A 177 22.38 13.52 1.19
CA ASP A 177 22.54 14.84 0.56
C ASP A 177 21.75 15.03 -0.75
N ILE A 178 21.31 13.95 -1.37
CA ILE A 178 20.59 14.03 -2.66
C ILE A 178 19.10 14.34 -2.48
N PHE A 179 18.53 14.11 -1.31
CA PHE A 179 17.09 14.17 -1.07
C PHE A 179 16.61 15.12 0.04
N SER A 180 17.44 16.03 0.51
CA SER A 180 17.00 17.09 1.45
C SER A 180 15.96 18.06 0.86
N ALA A 181 15.61 17.89 -0.38
CA ALA A 181 14.64 18.73 -1.07
C ALA A 181 13.53 17.88 -1.70
N ARG A 182 12.42 17.78 -0.98
CA ARG A 182 11.08 17.38 -1.46
C ARG A 182 10.94 15.94 -1.95
N THR A 183 10.08 15.22 -1.30
CA THR A 183 9.43 14.00 -1.77
C THR A 183 9.18 14.07 -3.28
N VAL A 184 10.02 13.43 -4.05
CA VAL A 184 9.75 13.23 -5.47
C VAL A 184 8.72 12.12 -5.53
N ARG A 185 7.46 12.51 -5.65
CA ARG A 185 6.41 11.56 -5.98
C ARG A 185 6.69 11.06 -7.38
N LEU A 186 7.19 9.86 -7.49
CA LEU A 186 7.16 9.12 -8.73
C LEU A 186 5.70 8.68 -8.95
N TYR A 187 4.90 9.59 -9.47
CA TYR A 187 3.69 9.15 -10.17
C TYR A 187 4.18 8.27 -11.33
N PRO A 188 3.54 7.14 -11.60
CA PRO A 188 3.78 6.46 -12.85
C PRO A 188 3.47 7.45 -13.96
N THR A 189 4.50 8.05 -14.53
CA THR A 189 4.37 8.83 -15.74
C THR A 189 3.96 7.84 -16.81
N TYR A 190 2.68 7.80 -17.10
CA TYR A 190 2.19 7.25 -18.35
C TYR A 190 2.81 8.08 -19.45
N SER A 191 3.92 7.67 -19.97
CA SER A 191 4.43 8.14 -21.24
C SER A 191 3.45 7.65 -22.31
N MET A 192 2.42 8.42 -22.55
CA MET A 192 1.65 8.31 -23.78
C MET A 192 2.51 8.85 -24.94
N ASN A 193 3.43 8.06 -25.38
CA ASN A 193 4.05 8.22 -26.69
C ASN A 193 3.62 7.07 -27.58
N SER A 194 2.43 7.18 -28.13
CA SER A 194 2.08 6.48 -29.36
C SER A 194 1.23 7.41 -30.22
N ARG A 195 1.88 8.40 -30.77
CA ARG A 195 1.47 9.07 -32.00
C ARG A 195 2.70 9.26 -32.87
N GLU A 196 2.93 8.30 -33.70
CA GLU A 196 3.66 8.35 -34.96
C GLU A 196 3.28 7.09 -35.70
N ASN A 197 2.77 7.06 -36.83
CA ASN A 197 2.47 7.82 -37.99
C ASN A 197 1.89 6.85 -38.99
N GLY A 198 0.74 7.18 -39.49
CA GLY A 198 0.39 6.79 -40.84
C GLY A 198 1.23 7.57 -41.82
N GLN A 199 1.82 6.85 -42.64
CA GLN A 199 1.97 7.10 -44.10
C GLN A 199 2.11 5.78 -44.79
#